data_35611238fd48d6ca9494634d67b9d6d3
#
_entry.id   35611238fd48d6ca9494634d67b9d6d3
#
_cell.length_a   1.000
_cell.length_b   1.000
_cell.length_c   1.000
_cell.angle_alpha   90.00
_cell.angle_beta   90.00
_cell.angle_gamma   90.00
#
_symmetry.space_group_name_H-M   'P 1'
#
loop_
_entity.id
_entity.type
_entity.pdbx_description
1 polymer ?
#
loop_
_entity_poly.entity_id
_entity_poly.type
_entity_poly.pdbx_seq_one_letter_code
_entity_poly.pdbx_strand_id
1 'polypeptide(L)'
;MPPKPKIKKEDIVNAAADVIRESGASGLNARAVAKKLSCSTQPVFSNFSSMKELENAVIDLANRDFFMRITGSKDENKYPHYQVIGMEYIRFAIEEPEIYKFLFMRDRMGDNERKDAFSDVMPKVISTIQNALNISKADAERLHFEMWVFV
;
A
#
# COMPACT_ATOMS: atom_id res chain seq x y z
N MET A 1 -18.30 -36.26 -0.84
CA MET A 1 -17.31 -35.23 -0.41
C MET A 1 -17.99 -33.89 -0.47
N PRO A 2 -17.95 -33.07 0.56
CA PRO A 2 -18.45 -31.71 0.47
C PRO A 2 -17.62 -30.95 -0.57
N PRO A 3 -18.23 -30.04 -1.37
CA PRO A 3 -17.51 -29.26 -2.35
C PRO A 3 -16.46 -28.41 -1.62
N LYS A 4 -15.22 -28.37 -2.17
CA LYS A 4 -14.20 -27.48 -1.65
C LYS A 4 -14.71 -26.03 -1.67
N PRO A 5 -14.49 -25.25 -0.62
CA PRO A 5 -14.93 -23.85 -0.60
C PRO A 5 -14.34 -23.12 -1.80
N LYS A 6 -15.18 -22.35 -2.49
CA LYS A 6 -14.75 -21.56 -3.65
C LYS A 6 -13.81 -20.45 -3.18
N ILE A 7 -12.57 -20.45 -3.66
CA ILE A 7 -11.58 -19.42 -3.37
C ILE A 7 -12.07 -18.07 -3.93
N LYS A 8 -12.19 -17.07 -3.08
CA LYS A 8 -12.63 -15.73 -3.45
C LYS A 8 -11.46 -14.89 -3.96
N LYS A 9 -11.76 -13.85 -4.72
CA LYS A 9 -10.77 -12.87 -5.20
C LYS A 9 -9.98 -12.26 -4.05
N GLU A 10 -10.63 -11.95 -2.95
CA GLU A 10 -10.02 -11.40 -1.73
C GLU A 10 -9.01 -12.37 -1.09
N ASP A 11 -9.31 -13.67 -1.05
CA ASP A 11 -8.38 -14.67 -0.52
C ASP A 11 -7.08 -14.71 -1.31
N ILE A 12 -7.19 -14.57 -2.64
CA ILE A 12 -6.03 -14.54 -3.55
C ILE A 12 -5.19 -13.27 -3.32
N VAL A 13 -5.83 -12.11 -3.15
CA VAL A 13 -5.12 -10.84 -2.88
C VAL A 13 -4.40 -10.89 -1.54
N ASN A 14 -5.06 -11.40 -0.50
CA ASN A 14 -4.44 -11.56 0.83
C ASN A 14 -3.26 -12.53 0.77
N ALA A 15 -3.42 -13.69 0.12
CA ALA A 15 -2.32 -14.64 -0.05
C ALA A 15 -1.16 -14.06 -0.87
N ALA A 16 -1.43 -13.22 -1.87
CA ALA A 16 -0.42 -12.52 -2.64
C ALA A 16 0.33 -11.48 -1.79
N ALA A 17 -0.37 -10.74 -0.94
CA ALA A 17 0.26 -9.84 0.04
C ALA A 17 1.16 -10.60 1.01
N ASP A 18 0.73 -11.78 1.50
CA ASP A 18 1.55 -12.63 2.36
C ASP A 18 2.79 -13.16 1.66
N VAL A 19 2.70 -13.52 0.37
CA VAL A 19 3.88 -13.89 -0.43
C VAL A 19 4.86 -12.73 -0.51
N ILE A 20 4.38 -11.50 -0.71
CA ILE A 20 5.26 -10.31 -0.72
C ILE A 20 5.89 -10.09 0.65
N ARG A 21 5.16 -10.22 1.75
CA ARG A 21 5.72 -10.12 3.12
C ARG A 21 6.86 -11.10 3.37
N GLU A 22 6.72 -12.32 2.86
CA GLU A 22 7.69 -13.40 3.09
C GLU A 22 8.89 -13.37 2.14
N SER A 23 8.71 -12.95 0.90
CA SER A 23 9.68 -13.14 -0.18
C SER A 23 9.95 -11.89 -1.02
N GLY A 24 9.38 -10.75 -0.64
CA GLY A 24 9.45 -9.52 -1.42
C GLY A 24 8.63 -9.57 -2.71
N ALA A 25 8.60 -8.45 -3.43
CA ALA A 25 7.86 -8.33 -4.69
C ALA A 25 8.31 -9.33 -5.77
N SER A 26 9.59 -9.67 -5.81
CA SER A 26 10.16 -10.64 -6.76
C SER A 26 9.66 -12.07 -6.54
N GLY A 27 9.21 -12.39 -5.32
CA GLY A 27 8.61 -13.69 -4.98
C GLY A 27 7.18 -13.86 -5.47
N LEU A 28 6.50 -12.78 -5.86
CA LEU A 28 5.10 -12.80 -6.26
C LEU A 28 4.92 -13.49 -7.62
N ASN A 29 4.33 -14.67 -7.61
CA ASN A 29 3.92 -15.40 -8.81
C ASN A 29 2.72 -16.31 -8.51
N ALA A 30 2.02 -16.75 -9.54
CA ALA A 30 0.80 -17.55 -9.38
C ALA A 30 1.02 -18.86 -8.63
N ARG A 31 2.21 -19.48 -8.75
CA ARG A 31 2.52 -20.74 -8.05
C ARG A 31 2.71 -20.51 -6.55
N ALA A 32 3.39 -19.43 -6.17
CA ALA A 32 3.58 -19.05 -4.77
C ALA A 32 2.23 -18.76 -4.08
N VAL A 33 1.37 -18.00 -4.75
CA VAL A 33 0.01 -17.69 -4.27
C VAL A 33 -0.83 -18.95 -4.14
N ALA A 34 -0.83 -19.82 -5.16
CA ALA A 34 -1.55 -21.10 -5.15
C ALA A 34 -1.06 -22.03 -4.03
N LYS A 35 0.27 -22.08 -3.80
CA LYS A 35 0.88 -22.83 -2.68
C LYS A 35 0.37 -22.32 -1.33
N LYS A 36 0.32 -20.99 -1.14
CA LYS A 36 -0.19 -20.34 0.08
C LYS A 36 -1.63 -20.71 0.36
N LEU A 37 -2.46 -20.80 -0.69
CA LEU A 37 -3.87 -21.17 -0.61
C LEU A 37 -4.12 -22.70 -0.64
N SER A 38 -3.07 -23.52 -0.70
CA SER A 38 -3.17 -24.98 -0.83
C SER A 38 -4.07 -25.42 -1.99
N CYS A 39 -3.95 -24.76 -3.13
CA CYS A 39 -4.76 -25.01 -4.34
C CYS A 39 -3.90 -25.05 -5.61
N SER A 40 -4.54 -25.30 -6.77
CA SER A 40 -3.90 -25.12 -8.07
C SER A 40 -3.82 -23.64 -8.46
N THR A 41 -3.08 -23.33 -9.54
CA THR A 41 -3.00 -21.97 -10.08
C THR A 41 -4.27 -21.51 -10.80
N GLN A 42 -5.19 -22.45 -11.11
CA GLN A 42 -6.41 -22.15 -11.84
C GLN A 42 -7.28 -21.06 -11.18
N PRO A 43 -7.55 -21.07 -9.86
CA PRO A 43 -8.29 -19.99 -9.20
C PRO A 43 -7.65 -18.61 -9.38
N VAL A 44 -6.31 -18.52 -9.41
CA VAL A 44 -5.61 -17.25 -9.62
C VAL A 44 -5.94 -16.71 -11.01
N PHE A 45 -5.76 -17.52 -12.06
CA PHE A 45 -6.04 -17.11 -13.43
C PHE A 45 -7.53 -17.01 -13.80
N SER A 46 -8.42 -17.61 -12.99
CA SER A 46 -9.87 -17.42 -13.14
C SER A 46 -10.36 -16.09 -12.56
N ASN A 47 -9.62 -15.50 -11.61
CA ASN A 47 -9.99 -14.25 -10.95
C ASN A 47 -9.19 -13.04 -11.45
N PHE A 48 -8.02 -13.27 -12.04
CA PHE A 48 -7.13 -12.22 -12.55
C PHE A 48 -6.65 -12.57 -13.96
N SER A 49 -6.78 -11.63 -14.88
CA SER A 49 -6.37 -11.77 -16.28
C SER A 49 -4.85 -11.82 -16.44
N SER A 50 -4.12 -11.27 -15.47
CA SER A 50 -2.65 -11.21 -15.47
C SER A 50 -2.10 -11.09 -14.05
N MET A 51 -0.82 -11.40 -13.88
CA MET A 51 -0.11 -11.12 -12.62
C MET A 51 -0.06 -9.63 -12.30
N LYS A 52 -0.05 -8.76 -13.32
CA LYS A 52 -0.09 -7.31 -13.13
C LYS A 52 -1.43 -6.85 -12.53
N GLU A 53 -2.54 -7.46 -12.92
CA GLU A 53 -3.84 -7.18 -12.30
C GLU A 53 -3.86 -7.59 -10.82
N LEU A 54 -3.29 -8.76 -10.49
CA LEU A 54 -3.16 -9.20 -9.10
C LEU A 54 -2.24 -8.27 -8.30
N GLU A 55 -1.08 -7.91 -8.86
CA GLU A 55 -0.15 -6.95 -8.26
C GLU A 55 -0.86 -5.62 -7.95
N ASN A 56 -1.65 -5.12 -8.89
CA ASN A 56 -2.44 -3.91 -8.71
C ASN A 56 -3.46 -4.05 -7.57
N ALA A 57 -4.13 -5.19 -7.46
CA ALA A 57 -5.07 -5.43 -6.37
C ALA A 57 -4.37 -5.51 -4.99
N VAL A 58 -3.14 -6.02 -4.93
CA VAL A 58 -2.33 -6.00 -3.70
C VAL A 58 -1.91 -4.56 -3.35
N ILE A 59 -1.56 -3.74 -4.33
CA ILE A 59 -1.26 -2.31 -4.09
C ILE A 59 -2.47 -1.60 -3.51
N ASP A 60 -3.69 -1.86 -4.04
CA ASP A 60 -4.92 -1.26 -3.53
C ASP A 60 -5.22 -1.71 -2.09
N LEU A 61 -4.98 -2.98 -1.78
CA LEU A 61 -5.09 -3.50 -0.41
C LEU A 61 -4.11 -2.79 0.53
N ALA A 62 -2.84 -2.76 0.17
CA ALA A 62 -1.78 -2.19 1.00
C ALA A 62 -1.94 -0.67 1.21
N ASN A 63 -2.40 0.06 0.19
CA ASN A 63 -2.73 1.49 0.31
C ASN A 63 -3.89 1.71 1.28
N ARG A 64 -4.94 0.89 1.20
CA ARG A 64 -6.08 0.95 2.11
C ARG A 64 -5.65 0.67 3.55
N ASP A 65 -4.83 -0.37 3.75
CA ASP A 65 -4.33 -0.74 5.08
C ASP A 65 -3.45 0.37 5.67
N PHE A 66 -2.60 0.99 4.87
CA PHE A 66 -1.81 2.15 5.28
C PHE A 66 -2.70 3.35 5.65
N PHE A 67 -3.72 3.65 4.84
CA PHE A 67 -4.68 4.72 5.14
C PHE A 67 -5.44 4.47 6.45
N MET A 68 -5.87 3.23 6.69
CA MET A 68 -6.54 2.84 7.94
C MET A 68 -5.62 2.97 9.15
N ARG A 69 -4.32 2.73 9.02
CA ARG A 69 -3.33 2.98 10.08
C ARG A 69 -3.27 4.46 10.46
N ILE A 70 -3.19 5.35 9.46
CA ILE A 70 -3.16 6.80 9.71
C ILE A 70 -4.43 7.26 10.41
N THR A 71 -5.60 6.90 9.89
CA THR A 71 -6.89 7.36 10.42
C THR A 71 -7.30 6.72 11.73
N GLY A 72 -6.74 5.56 12.06
CA GLY A 72 -6.97 4.83 13.32
C GLY A 72 -5.84 4.96 14.33
N SER A 73 -4.87 5.83 14.08
CA SER A 73 -3.72 5.99 14.97
C SER A 73 -4.14 6.50 16.35
N LYS A 74 -3.61 5.87 17.40
CA LYS A 74 -3.81 6.31 18.80
C LYS A 74 -3.16 7.67 19.09
N ASP A 75 -2.31 8.14 18.20
CA ASP A 75 -1.57 9.38 18.33
C ASP A 75 -2.33 10.57 17.70
N GLU A 76 -3.46 10.33 17.01
CA GLU A 76 -4.24 11.37 16.31
C GLU A 76 -4.75 12.48 17.23
N ASN A 77 -4.99 12.17 18.50
CA ASN A 77 -5.42 13.14 19.51
C ASN A 77 -4.26 13.78 20.29
N LYS A 78 -3.02 13.33 20.09
CA LYS A 78 -1.84 13.81 20.82
C LYS A 78 -0.96 14.75 20.01
N TYR A 79 -0.92 14.53 18.69
CA TYR A 79 0.00 15.22 17.80
C TYR A 79 -0.74 15.81 16.61
N PRO A 80 -0.20 16.86 15.99
CA PRO A 80 -0.73 17.37 14.73
C PRO A 80 -0.85 16.28 13.68
N HIS A 81 -1.91 16.30 12.90
CA HIS A 81 -2.23 15.23 11.92
C HIS A 81 -1.06 14.91 10.98
N TYR A 82 -0.32 15.92 10.52
CA TYR A 82 0.86 15.72 9.67
C TYR A 82 1.97 14.92 10.38
N GLN A 83 2.19 15.17 11.65
CA GLN A 83 3.15 14.41 12.44
C GLN A 83 2.72 12.96 12.62
N VAL A 84 1.43 12.72 12.83
CA VAL A 84 0.87 11.35 12.90
C VAL A 84 1.10 10.59 11.59
N ILE A 85 0.88 11.23 10.44
CA ILE A 85 1.16 10.63 9.13
C ILE A 85 2.63 10.19 9.03
N GLY A 86 3.56 11.07 9.40
CA GLY A 86 5.00 10.75 9.39
C GLY A 86 5.37 9.60 10.34
N MET A 87 4.80 9.59 11.54
CA MET A 87 5.03 8.52 12.52
C MET A 87 4.50 7.17 12.01
N GLU A 88 3.30 7.13 11.45
CA GLU A 88 2.72 5.91 10.89
C GLU A 88 3.46 5.43 9.63
N TYR A 89 3.98 6.34 8.82
CA TYR A 89 4.83 6.00 7.69
C TYR A 89 6.11 5.27 8.13
N ILE A 90 6.79 5.77 9.16
CA ILE A 90 8.00 5.15 9.72
C ILE A 90 7.65 3.80 10.38
N ARG A 91 6.56 3.74 11.17
CA ARG A 91 6.10 2.49 11.80
C ARG A 91 5.79 1.43 10.73
N PHE A 92 5.12 1.81 9.66
CA PHE A 92 4.80 0.91 8.57
C PHE A 92 6.05 0.35 7.89
N ALA A 93 7.08 1.19 7.69
CA ALA A 93 8.36 0.74 7.15
C ALA A 93 9.07 -0.29 8.05
N ILE A 94 8.93 -0.15 9.38
CA ILE A 94 9.54 -1.06 10.35
C ILE A 94 8.74 -2.36 10.49
N GLU A 95 7.42 -2.27 10.55
CA GLU A 95 6.55 -3.42 10.81
C GLU A 95 6.26 -4.26 9.55
N GLU A 96 6.20 -3.61 8.38
CA GLU A 96 5.85 -4.22 7.10
C GLU A 96 6.89 -3.88 6.00
N PRO A 97 8.19 -4.19 6.19
CA PRO A 97 9.27 -3.67 5.33
C PRO A 97 9.12 -4.08 3.87
N GLU A 98 8.67 -5.29 3.57
CA GLU A 98 8.52 -5.75 2.19
C GLU A 98 7.29 -5.16 1.50
N ILE A 99 6.19 -4.95 2.23
CA ILE A 99 5.01 -4.23 1.71
C ILE A 99 5.34 -2.74 1.53
N TYR A 100 6.10 -2.14 2.46
CA TYR A 100 6.57 -0.77 2.33
C TYR A 100 7.43 -0.58 1.07
N LYS A 101 8.43 -1.44 0.83
CA LYS A 101 9.24 -1.41 -0.40
C LYS A 101 8.38 -1.58 -1.65
N PHE A 102 7.45 -2.51 -1.61
CA PHE A 102 6.53 -2.78 -2.71
C PHE A 102 5.63 -1.59 -3.04
N LEU A 103 5.18 -0.82 -2.06
CA LEU A 103 4.38 0.39 -2.27
C LEU A 103 5.21 1.59 -2.72
N PHE A 104 6.32 1.86 -2.04
CA PHE A 104 7.00 3.15 -2.11
C PHE A 104 8.31 3.11 -2.89
N MET A 105 8.97 1.96 -2.99
CA MET A 105 10.29 1.82 -3.62
C MET A 105 10.28 1.07 -4.96
N ARG A 106 9.11 0.66 -5.45
CA ARG A 106 8.99 0.00 -6.75
C ARG A 106 9.21 0.98 -7.90
N ASP A 107 9.71 0.46 -9.02
CA ASP A 107 9.73 1.22 -10.27
C ASP A 107 8.29 1.53 -10.73
N ARG A 108 8.01 2.80 -10.93
CA ARG A 108 6.71 3.32 -11.38
C ARG A 108 6.69 3.67 -12.87
N MET A 109 7.76 3.40 -13.61
CA MET A 109 7.80 3.60 -15.05
C MET A 109 6.74 2.71 -15.72
N GLY A 110 5.73 3.34 -16.31
CA GLY A 110 4.58 2.64 -16.92
C GLY A 110 3.29 2.64 -16.09
N ASP A 111 3.28 3.18 -14.88
CA ASP A 111 2.05 3.34 -14.07
C ASP A 111 1.22 4.60 -14.44
N ASN A 112 1.43 5.17 -15.64
CA ASN A 112 0.88 6.46 -16.08
C ASN A 112 -0.66 6.59 -16.02
N GLU A 113 -1.39 5.51 -15.86
CA GLU A 113 -2.87 5.51 -15.81
C GLU A 113 -3.43 5.26 -14.40
N ARG A 114 -2.58 5.00 -13.41
CA ARG A 114 -3.05 4.66 -12.09
C ARG A 114 -3.04 5.89 -11.19
N LYS A 115 -4.21 6.33 -10.77
CA LYS A 115 -4.34 7.23 -9.62
C LYS A 115 -3.72 6.52 -8.42
N ASP A 116 -2.58 7.02 -7.98
CA ASP A 116 -1.98 6.59 -6.73
C ASP A 116 -2.98 6.89 -5.60
N ALA A 117 -3.18 5.98 -4.64
CA ALA A 117 -4.04 6.26 -3.48
C ALA A 117 -3.55 7.49 -2.71
N PHE A 118 -2.27 7.83 -2.84
CA PHE A 118 -1.70 9.10 -2.37
C PHE A 118 -2.21 10.33 -3.14
N SER A 119 -2.69 10.20 -4.37
CA SER A 119 -3.22 11.35 -5.12
C SER A 119 -4.42 12.00 -4.44
N ASP A 120 -5.22 11.21 -3.72
CA ASP A 120 -6.39 11.71 -2.99
C ASP A 120 -6.04 12.17 -1.56
N VAL A 121 -4.95 11.66 -1.00
CA VAL A 121 -4.46 12.02 0.35
C VAL A 121 -3.52 13.22 0.30
N MET A 122 -2.69 13.32 -0.74
CA MET A 122 -1.67 14.37 -0.86
C MET A 122 -2.22 15.80 -0.78
N PRO A 123 -3.34 16.17 -1.42
CA PRO A 123 -3.92 17.51 -1.24
C PRO A 123 -4.27 17.82 0.21
N LYS A 124 -4.73 16.82 0.98
CA LYS A 124 -5.05 16.98 2.41
C LYS A 124 -3.79 17.15 3.25
N VAL A 125 -2.74 16.39 2.96
CA VAL A 125 -1.43 16.53 3.61
C VAL A 125 -0.88 17.95 3.39
N ILE A 126 -0.86 18.41 2.14
CA ILE A 126 -0.37 19.74 1.80
C ILE A 126 -1.21 20.85 2.48
N SER A 127 -2.54 20.73 2.45
CA SER A 127 -3.40 21.72 3.14
C SER A 127 -3.17 21.73 4.66
N THR A 128 -2.89 20.59 5.26
CA THR A 128 -2.54 20.49 6.69
C THR A 128 -1.25 21.25 7.00
N ILE A 129 -0.22 21.09 6.16
CA ILE A 129 1.05 21.82 6.31
C ILE A 129 0.83 23.33 6.14
N GLN A 130 0.09 23.73 5.09
CA GLN A 130 -0.23 25.14 4.85
C GLN A 130 -0.90 25.80 6.06
N ASN A 131 -1.92 25.13 6.61
CA ASN A 131 -2.67 25.67 7.75
C ASN A 131 -1.83 25.70 9.03
N ALA A 132 -1.00 24.68 9.26
CA ALA A 132 -0.16 24.60 10.47
C ALA A 132 0.97 25.64 10.50
N LEU A 133 1.54 25.95 9.33
CA LEU A 133 2.70 26.82 9.20
C LEU A 133 2.39 28.20 8.58
N ASN A 134 1.15 28.41 8.14
CA ASN A 134 0.70 29.62 7.45
C ASN A 134 1.59 30.00 6.25
N ILE A 135 1.89 29.01 5.39
CA ILE A 135 2.76 29.15 4.21
C ILE A 135 1.98 28.91 2.91
N SER A 136 2.58 29.29 1.78
CA SER A 136 1.99 29.05 0.46
C SER A 136 1.90 27.55 0.16
N LYS A 137 1.01 27.19 -0.81
CA LYS A 137 0.91 25.80 -1.30
C LYS A 137 2.25 25.32 -1.87
N ALA A 138 2.95 26.16 -2.63
CA ALA A 138 4.23 25.83 -3.24
C ALA A 138 5.31 25.55 -2.16
N ASP A 139 5.33 26.35 -1.09
CA ASP A 139 6.26 26.13 0.02
C ASP A 139 5.91 24.87 0.82
N ALA A 140 4.62 24.58 1.00
CA ALA A 140 4.17 23.37 1.66
C ALA A 140 4.52 22.10 0.84
N GLU A 141 4.36 22.15 -0.48
CA GLU A 141 4.75 21.05 -1.40
C GLU A 141 6.26 20.84 -1.37
N ARG A 142 7.05 21.93 -1.39
CA ARG A 142 8.50 21.86 -1.30
C ARG A 142 8.94 21.28 0.05
N LEU A 143 8.40 21.78 1.15
CA LEU A 143 8.72 21.30 2.50
C LEU A 143 8.38 19.80 2.63
N HIS A 144 7.20 19.38 2.15
CA HIS A 144 6.83 17.98 2.17
C HIS A 144 7.80 17.11 1.36
N PHE A 145 8.18 17.55 0.17
CA PHE A 145 9.15 16.84 -0.67
C PHE A 145 10.52 16.73 0.01
N GLU A 146 11.03 17.84 0.54
CA GLU A 146 12.31 17.86 1.26
C GLU A 146 12.29 16.90 2.45
N MET A 147 11.24 16.91 3.27
CA MET A 147 11.09 15.99 4.40
C MET A 147 11.01 14.52 3.92
N TRP A 148 10.30 14.27 2.82
CA TRP A 148 10.16 12.91 2.28
C TRP A 148 11.48 12.34 1.75
N VAL A 149 12.37 13.17 1.25
CA VAL A 149 13.72 12.77 0.79
C VAL A 149 14.63 12.39 1.97
N PHE A 150 14.39 12.94 3.17
CA PHE A 150 15.22 12.70 4.36
C PHE A 150 14.71 11.56 5.27
N VAL A 151 13.54 10.99 5.01
CA VAL A 151 12.96 9.87 5.75
C VAL A 151 13.20 8.55 5.04
#